data_9757a0537cfaa55593740faecee62a57
#
_entry.id   9757a0537cfaa55593740faecee62a57
#
_cell.length_a   1.000
_cell.length_b   1.000
_cell.length_c   1.000
_cell.angle_alpha   90.00
_cell.angle_beta   90.00
_cell.angle_gamma   90.00
#
_symmetry.space_group_name_H-M   'P 1'
#
loop_
_entity.id
_entity.type
_entity.pdbx_description
1 polymer ?
#
loop_
_entity_poly.entity_id
_entity_poly.type
_entity_poly.pdbx_seq_one_letter_code
_entity_poly.pdbx_strand_id
1 'polypeptide(L)'
;NISDVTDEAPGVRTFRLNFQNEDEGKNFKFQAGQFALYSAFGYGESTFCIASSPTRKDYVECTFRQAGRVTNALRELNIGDTIGFRGPYGNVFPIEEWEGKNLVFIAGGIALPPLRCVIWNCLDLRDKYKNVKYLPRVILHYTGG
;
A
#
# COMPACT_ATOMS: atom_id res chain seq x y z
N ASN A 1 3.10 -11.68 -9.19
CA ASN A 1 2.32 -12.80 -8.63
C ASN A 1 1.81 -12.44 -7.25
N ILE A 2 0.62 -12.93 -6.89
CA ILE A 2 0.06 -12.83 -5.55
C ILE A 2 0.85 -13.80 -4.65
N SER A 3 1.52 -13.27 -3.64
CA SER A 3 2.28 -14.08 -2.67
C SER A 3 1.58 -14.24 -1.32
N ASP A 4 0.64 -13.35 -1.01
CA ASP A 4 -0.18 -13.44 0.20
C ASP A 4 -1.54 -12.75 -0.01
N VAL A 5 -2.54 -13.23 0.70
CA VAL A 5 -3.93 -12.74 0.66
C VAL A 5 -4.45 -12.58 2.07
N THR A 6 -4.86 -11.37 2.44
CA THR A 6 -5.46 -11.08 3.74
C THR A 6 -6.85 -10.48 3.57
N ASP A 7 -7.86 -11.08 4.18
CA ASP A 7 -9.19 -10.49 4.31
C ASP A 7 -9.23 -9.56 5.53
N GLU A 8 -9.21 -8.26 5.27
CA GLU A 8 -9.11 -7.21 6.32
C GLU A 8 -10.47 -6.98 7.00
N ALA A 9 -11.54 -7.05 6.21
CA ALA A 9 -12.93 -6.86 6.65
C ALA A 9 -13.87 -7.46 5.59
N PRO A 10 -15.19 -7.59 5.87
CA PRO A 10 -16.15 -7.99 4.87
C PRO A 10 -16.03 -7.16 3.57
N GLY A 11 -15.74 -7.83 2.46
CA GLY A 11 -15.56 -7.21 1.15
C GLY A 11 -14.27 -6.39 0.97
N VAL A 12 -13.35 -6.38 1.94
CA VAL A 12 -12.06 -5.70 1.86
C VAL A 12 -10.92 -6.72 1.92
N ARG A 13 -10.06 -6.70 0.90
CA ARG A 13 -8.95 -7.65 0.76
C ARG A 13 -7.65 -6.92 0.45
N THR A 14 -6.56 -7.40 1.02
CA THR A 14 -5.20 -6.99 0.71
C THR A 14 -4.49 -8.12 -0.03
N PHE A 15 -3.86 -7.79 -1.14
CA PHE A 15 -2.89 -8.63 -1.81
C PHE A 15 -1.48 -8.15 -1.52
N ARG A 16 -0.58 -9.09 -1.23
CA ARG A 16 0.86 -8.90 -1.34
C ARG A 16 1.33 -9.47 -2.68
N LEU A 17 2.08 -8.65 -3.39
CA LEU A 17 2.50 -8.93 -4.76
C LEU A 17 4.01 -8.94 -4.87
N ASN A 18 4.56 -9.99 -5.44
CA ASN A 18 5.97 -10.07 -5.80
C ASN A 18 6.10 -9.93 -7.32
N PHE A 19 7.13 -9.22 -7.76
CA PHE A 19 7.45 -9.10 -9.18
C PHE A 19 7.88 -10.45 -9.75
N GLN A 20 7.45 -10.77 -10.97
CA GLN A 20 7.88 -12.00 -11.66
C GLN A 20 9.34 -11.93 -12.06
N ASN A 21 9.81 -10.74 -12.43
CA ASN A 21 11.20 -10.46 -12.72
C ASN A 21 11.85 -9.86 -11.47
N GLU A 22 12.84 -10.56 -10.91
CA GLU A 22 13.54 -10.11 -9.71
C GLU A 22 14.28 -8.78 -9.92
N ASP A 23 14.83 -8.54 -11.12
CA ASP A 23 15.55 -7.30 -11.42
C ASP A 23 14.58 -6.11 -11.49
N GLU A 24 13.38 -6.30 -12.02
CA GLU A 24 12.33 -5.28 -11.99
C GLU A 24 11.92 -4.99 -10.54
N GLY A 25 11.75 -6.02 -9.72
CA GLY A 25 11.42 -5.88 -8.30
C GLY A 25 12.49 -5.11 -7.53
N LYS A 26 13.76 -5.43 -7.72
CA LYS A 26 14.89 -4.74 -7.08
C LYS A 26 15.02 -3.27 -7.53
N ASN A 27 14.67 -2.97 -8.77
CA ASN A 27 14.75 -1.63 -9.35
C ASN A 27 13.47 -0.82 -9.15
N PHE A 28 12.37 -1.45 -8.77
CA PHE A 28 11.11 -0.75 -8.54
C PHE A 28 11.23 0.18 -7.33
N LYS A 29 10.89 1.45 -7.55
CA LYS A 29 10.93 2.49 -6.52
C LYS A 29 9.62 3.26 -6.55
N PHE A 30 9.08 3.51 -5.38
CA PHE A 30 7.93 4.39 -5.19
C PHE A 30 8.09 5.17 -3.88
N GLN A 31 7.22 6.13 -3.68
CA GLN A 31 7.15 6.94 -2.46
C GLN A 31 5.75 6.82 -1.84
N ALA A 32 5.67 7.02 -0.55
CA ALA A 32 4.39 6.95 0.16
C ALA A 32 3.40 8.00 -0.36
N GLY A 33 2.17 7.57 -0.62
CA GLY A 33 1.12 8.38 -1.24
C GLY A 33 0.82 8.01 -2.69
N GLN A 34 1.76 7.35 -3.38
CA GLN A 34 1.56 6.95 -4.77
C GLN A 34 0.61 5.77 -4.89
N PHE A 35 0.02 5.66 -6.08
CA PHE A 35 -0.90 4.60 -6.48
C PHE A 35 -0.39 3.86 -7.73
N ALA A 36 -1.05 2.78 -8.05
CA ALA A 36 -0.82 2.04 -9.28
C ALA A 36 -2.15 1.57 -9.89
N LEU A 37 -2.11 1.14 -11.13
CA LEU A 37 -3.21 0.44 -11.78
C LEU A 37 -2.96 -1.06 -11.66
N TYR A 38 -4.00 -1.77 -11.25
CA TYR A 38 -3.97 -3.21 -11.05
C TYR A 38 -5.00 -3.86 -11.98
N SER A 39 -4.56 -4.82 -12.78
CA SER A 39 -5.39 -5.43 -13.83
C SER A 39 -5.79 -6.85 -13.44
N ALA A 40 -7.09 -7.13 -13.49
CA ALA A 40 -7.59 -8.50 -13.58
C ALA A 40 -7.72 -8.85 -15.06
N PHE A 41 -6.95 -9.82 -15.53
CA PHE A 41 -6.91 -10.18 -16.95
C PHE A 41 -8.29 -10.60 -17.46
N GLY A 42 -8.73 -9.99 -18.57
CA GLY A 42 -10.06 -10.18 -19.15
C GLY A 42 -11.18 -9.32 -18.53
N TYR A 43 -10.92 -8.63 -17.41
CA TYR A 43 -11.93 -7.82 -16.71
C TYR A 43 -11.63 -6.32 -16.70
N GLY A 44 -10.37 -5.95 -16.92
CA GLY A 44 -9.92 -4.55 -16.93
C GLY A 44 -8.99 -4.21 -15.77
N GLU A 45 -8.81 -2.91 -15.53
CA GLU A 45 -7.94 -2.39 -14.47
C GLU A 45 -8.67 -1.43 -13.53
N SER A 46 -8.18 -1.34 -12.31
CA SER A 46 -8.62 -0.39 -11.29
C SER A 46 -7.43 0.23 -10.58
N THR A 47 -7.62 1.42 -10.07
CA THR A 47 -6.59 2.20 -9.38
C THR A 47 -6.68 1.99 -7.88
N PHE A 48 -5.57 1.57 -7.26
CA PHE A 48 -5.46 1.47 -5.81
C PHE A 48 -4.14 2.08 -5.33
N CYS A 49 -4.15 2.63 -4.11
CA CYS A 49 -2.93 3.09 -3.47
C CYS A 49 -1.99 1.91 -3.21
N ILE A 50 -0.69 2.16 -3.27
CA ILE A 50 0.32 1.21 -2.81
C ILE A 50 0.29 1.26 -1.28
N ALA A 51 -0.09 0.14 -0.65
CA ALA A 51 -0.35 0.07 0.78
C ALA A 51 0.86 -0.38 1.61
N SER A 52 1.87 -0.97 0.98
CA SER A 52 3.16 -1.31 1.60
C SER A 52 4.07 -0.09 1.75
N SER A 53 4.99 -0.13 2.70
CA SER A 53 6.00 0.91 2.86
C SER A 53 7.07 0.84 1.76
N PRO A 54 7.54 1.98 1.19
CA PRO A 54 8.64 2.01 0.24
C PRO A 54 9.99 1.57 0.83
N THR A 55 10.10 1.45 2.15
CA THR A 55 11.26 0.89 2.84
C THR A 55 11.34 -0.63 2.75
N ARG A 56 10.23 -1.31 2.43
CA ARG A 56 10.08 -2.75 2.30
C ARG A 56 10.08 -3.12 0.82
N LYS A 57 11.25 -3.50 0.30
CA LYS A 57 11.53 -3.51 -1.15
C LYS A 57 11.10 -4.76 -1.90
N ASP A 58 10.83 -5.87 -1.21
CA ASP A 58 10.68 -7.16 -1.87
C ASP A 58 9.25 -7.40 -2.40
N TYR A 59 8.31 -6.52 -2.09
CA TYR A 59 6.91 -6.66 -2.46
C TYR A 59 6.18 -5.31 -2.49
N VAL A 60 5.04 -5.30 -3.14
CA VAL A 60 4.04 -4.24 -3.03
C VAL A 60 2.74 -4.82 -2.49
N GLU A 61 1.98 -4.02 -1.74
CA GLU A 61 0.65 -4.40 -1.29
C GLU A 61 -0.39 -3.45 -1.86
N CYS A 62 -1.55 -4.00 -2.22
CA CYS A 62 -2.74 -3.22 -2.52
C CYS A 62 -3.92 -3.74 -1.72
N THR A 63 -4.72 -2.80 -1.22
CA THR A 63 -5.98 -3.10 -0.53
C THR A 63 -7.13 -2.54 -1.34
N PHE A 64 -8.13 -3.35 -1.57
CA PHE A 64 -9.32 -2.96 -2.33
C PHE A 64 -10.60 -3.40 -1.65
N ARG A 65 -11.67 -2.64 -1.90
CA ARG A 65 -13.04 -3.03 -1.54
C ARG A 65 -13.73 -3.61 -2.77
N GLN A 66 -14.41 -4.70 -2.60
CA GLN A 66 -15.27 -5.29 -3.62
C GLN A 66 -16.45 -4.35 -3.92
N ALA A 67 -16.47 -3.76 -5.11
CA ALA A 67 -17.44 -2.72 -5.46
C ALA A 67 -17.86 -2.71 -6.94
N GLY A 68 -17.26 -3.57 -7.79
CA GLY A 68 -17.56 -3.59 -9.22
C GLY A 68 -16.82 -4.67 -9.98
N ARG A 69 -16.91 -4.65 -11.31
CA ARG A 69 -16.43 -5.71 -12.20
C ARG A 69 -15.00 -6.13 -11.94
N VAL A 70 -14.06 -5.18 -11.89
CA VAL A 70 -12.63 -5.48 -11.72
C VAL A 70 -12.34 -5.97 -10.30
N THR A 71 -12.90 -5.31 -9.28
CA THR A 71 -12.70 -5.70 -7.88
C THR A 71 -13.37 -7.03 -7.55
N ASN A 72 -14.49 -7.37 -8.20
CA ASN A 72 -15.09 -8.69 -8.09
C ASN A 72 -14.16 -9.76 -8.67
N ALA A 73 -13.59 -9.52 -9.85
CA ALA A 73 -12.64 -10.43 -10.47
C ALA A 73 -11.36 -10.60 -9.64
N LEU A 74 -10.81 -9.49 -9.11
CA LEU A 74 -9.66 -9.56 -8.19
C LEU A 74 -9.99 -10.37 -6.93
N ARG A 75 -11.21 -10.27 -6.41
CA ARG A 75 -11.64 -11.00 -5.22
C ARG A 75 -11.55 -12.53 -5.36
N GLU A 76 -11.73 -13.05 -6.56
CA GLU A 76 -11.68 -14.49 -6.87
C GLU A 76 -10.26 -15.03 -7.00
N LEU A 77 -9.25 -14.15 -7.10
CA LEU A 77 -7.86 -14.56 -7.26
C LEU A 77 -7.26 -15.05 -5.93
N ASN A 78 -6.32 -15.97 -6.06
CA ASN A 78 -5.66 -16.66 -4.95
C ASN A 78 -4.13 -16.51 -5.00
N ILE A 79 -3.47 -17.00 -3.96
CA ILE A 79 -1.99 -17.07 -3.92
C ILE A 79 -1.49 -17.86 -5.15
N GLY A 80 -0.50 -17.33 -5.84
CA GLY A 80 0.08 -17.86 -7.07
C GLY A 80 -0.49 -17.27 -8.34
N ASP A 81 -1.69 -16.68 -8.29
CA ASP A 81 -2.27 -16.02 -9.47
C ASP A 81 -1.48 -14.75 -9.85
N THR A 82 -1.60 -14.38 -11.12
CA THR A 82 -0.93 -13.22 -11.68
C THR A 82 -1.93 -12.09 -11.93
N ILE A 83 -1.55 -10.89 -11.52
CA ILE A 83 -2.27 -9.65 -11.87
C ILE A 83 -1.34 -8.71 -12.64
N GLY A 84 -1.91 -7.85 -13.47
CA GLY A 84 -1.16 -6.76 -14.10
C GLY A 84 -0.91 -5.64 -13.10
N PHE A 85 0.27 -5.02 -13.18
CA PHE A 85 0.66 -3.89 -12.36
C PHE A 85 1.33 -2.82 -13.22
N ARG A 86 0.88 -1.56 -13.08
CA ARG A 86 1.43 -0.43 -13.81
C ARG A 86 1.50 0.80 -12.90
N GLY A 87 2.68 1.33 -12.69
CA GLY A 87 2.94 2.48 -11.81
C GLY A 87 4.43 2.61 -11.49
N PRO A 88 4.80 3.42 -10.46
CA PRO A 88 3.89 4.19 -9.61
C PRO A 88 3.44 5.50 -10.27
N TYR A 89 2.31 6.04 -9.81
CA TYR A 89 1.73 7.32 -10.26
C TYR A 89 1.29 8.18 -9.08
N GLY A 90 1.03 9.44 -9.35
CA GLY A 90 0.45 10.38 -8.40
C GLY A 90 1.45 11.11 -7.51
N ASN A 91 0.90 11.91 -6.61
CA ASN A 91 1.66 12.73 -5.67
C ASN A 91 2.17 11.91 -4.48
N VAL A 92 3.12 12.49 -3.75
CA VAL A 92 3.76 11.87 -2.59
C VAL A 92 3.45 12.65 -1.33
N PHE A 93 3.50 11.99 -0.19
CA PHE A 93 3.50 12.67 1.11
C PHE A 93 4.88 13.27 1.37
N PRO A 94 4.98 14.53 1.83
CA PRO A 94 6.26 15.22 2.06
C PRO A 94 6.88 14.78 3.39
N ILE A 95 7.24 13.50 3.51
CA ILE A 95 7.71 12.89 4.76
C ILE A 95 8.96 13.57 5.30
N GLU A 96 9.85 14.03 4.42
CA GLU A 96 11.07 14.72 4.80
C GLU A 96 10.80 16.04 5.51
N GLU A 97 9.72 16.74 5.15
CA GLU A 97 9.30 17.98 5.80
C GLU A 97 8.67 17.76 7.20
N TRP A 98 8.36 16.50 7.53
CA TRP A 98 7.74 16.12 8.79
C TRP A 98 8.74 15.75 9.87
N GLU A 99 10.02 15.85 9.56
CA GLU A 99 11.08 15.55 10.52
C GLU A 99 10.92 16.36 11.82
N GLY A 100 10.98 15.66 12.95
CA GLY A 100 10.80 16.25 14.29
C GLY A 100 9.37 16.66 14.65
N LYS A 101 8.38 16.43 13.78
CA LYS A 101 6.97 16.78 14.04
C LYS A 101 6.20 15.59 14.62
N ASN A 102 5.20 15.88 15.43
CA ASN A 102 4.19 14.89 15.82
C ASN A 102 3.18 14.74 14.69
N LEU A 103 2.92 13.50 14.27
CA LEU A 103 2.00 13.19 13.19
C LEU A 103 0.72 12.59 13.75
N VAL A 104 -0.41 13.15 13.32
CA VAL A 104 -1.75 12.63 13.62
C VAL A 104 -2.37 12.15 12.33
N PHE A 105 -2.74 10.87 12.28
CA PHE A 105 -3.41 10.26 11.14
C PHE A 105 -4.88 10.03 11.47
N ILE A 106 -5.75 10.50 10.60
CA ILE A 106 -7.20 10.32 10.72
C ILE A 106 -7.66 9.53 9.49
N ALA A 107 -8.21 8.34 9.71
CA ALA A 107 -8.68 7.46 8.65
C ALA A 107 -10.18 7.20 8.77
N GLY A 108 -10.90 7.31 7.67
CA GLY A 108 -12.29 6.89 7.53
C GLY A 108 -12.44 5.82 6.44
N GLY A 109 -13.19 4.75 6.72
CA GLY A 109 -13.45 3.68 5.75
C GLY A 109 -12.17 3.06 5.18
N ILE A 110 -12.06 3.01 3.84
CA ILE A 110 -10.91 2.41 3.13
C ILE A 110 -9.69 3.38 3.01
N ALA A 111 -9.65 4.45 3.77
CA ALA A 111 -8.49 5.36 3.76
C ALA A 111 -7.30 4.85 4.59
N LEU A 112 -7.48 3.80 5.41
CA LEU A 112 -6.39 3.24 6.22
C LEU A 112 -5.24 2.64 5.39
N PRO A 113 -5.45 1.87 4.31
CA PRO A 113 -4.35 1.30 3.51
C PRO A 113 -3.31 2.32 3.01
N PRO A 114 -3.67 3.44 2.37
CA PRO A 114 -2.69 4.46 1.99
C PRO A 114 -2.00 5.10 3.20
N LEU A 115 -2.72 5.31 4.31
CA LEU A 115 -2.11 5.81 5.54
C LEU A 115 -1.20 4.78 6.20
N ARG A 116 -1.50 3.48 6.10
CA ARG A 116 -0.63 2.39 6.56
C ARG A 116 0.75 2.48 5.89
N CYS A 117 0.79 2.72 4.59
CA CYS A 117 2.04 2.96 3.85
C CYS A 117 2.87 4.07 4.49
N VAL A 118 2.27 5.22 4.74
CA VAL A 118 2.94 6.39 5.35
C VAL A 118 3.39 6.10 6.77
N ILE A 119 2.51 5.52 7.58
CA ILE A 119 2.80 5.19 8.99
C ILE A 119 4.01 4.26 9.07
N TRP A 120 4.01 3.16 8.31
CA TRP A 120 5.13 2.23 8.27
C TRP A 120 6.41 2.89 7.74
N ASN A 121 6.30 3.73 6.72
CA ASN A 121 7.47 4.45 6.20
C ASN A 121 8.09 5.34 7.27
N CYS A 122 7.29 6.12 7.99
CA CYS A 122 7.78 6.98 9.08
C CYS A 122 8.40 6.17 10.23
N LEU A 123 7.77 5.04 10.60
CA LEU A 123 8.28 4.17 11.67
C LEU A 123 9.59 3.47 11.26
N ASP A 124 9.65 2.93 10.06
CA ASP A 124 10.84 2.24 9.53
C ASP A 124 12.02 3.22 9.41
N LEU A 125 11.78 4.47 8.98
CA LEU A 125 12.79 5.52 8.92
C LEU A 125 13.29 5.91 10.32
N ARG A 126 12.38 6.05 11.29
CA ARG A 126 12.74 6.31 12.69
C ARG A 126 13.70 5.24 13.22
N ASP A 127 13.37 3.99 13.00
CA ASP A 127 14.14 2.86 13.54
C ASP A 127 15.50 2.73 12.85
N LYS A 128 15.59 3.11 11.58
CA LYS A 128 16.84 3.12 10.79
C LYS A 128 17.79 4.23 11.20
N TYR A 129 17.27 5.40 11.53
CA TYR A 129 18.05 6.60 11.87
C TYR A 129 17.98 6.85 13.38
N LYS A 130 18.68 6.04 14.19
CA LYS A 130 18.70 6.10 15.66
C LYS A 130 19.02 7.48 16.28
N ASN A 131 19.45 8.45 15.49
CA ASN A 131 19.77 9.81 15.92
C ASN A 131 18.68 10.84 15.59
N VAL A 132 17.57 10.44 15.01
CA VAL A 132 16.53 11.38 14.62
C VAL A 132 15.51 11.46 15.74
N LYS A 133 15.24 12.66 16.22
CA LYS A 133 14.15 12.99 17.17
C LYS A 133 12.76 12.81 16.54
N TYR A 134 12.58 11.76 15.73
CA TYR A 134 11.27 11.34 15.28
C TYR A 134 10.64 10.52 16.38
N LEU A 135 9.79 11.14 17.14
CA LEU A 135 8.77 10.43 17.89
C LEU A 135 7.42 10.86 17.31
N PRO A 136 7.00 10.33 16.16
CA PRO A 136 5.63 10.52 15.76
C PRO A 136 4.78 9.79 16.81
N ARG A 137 4.02 10.51 17.60
CA ARG A 137 2.87 9.91 18.27
C ARG A 137 1.87 9.64 17.18
N VAL A 138 1.80 8.38 16.74
CA VAL A 138 0.76 7.94 15.82
C VAL A 138 -0.52 7.80 16.63
N ILE A 139 -1.41 8.76 16.53
CA ILE A 139 -2.77 8.64 17.04
C ILE A 139 -3.62 8.25 15.84
N LEU A 140 -4.01 6.98 15.77
CA LEU A 140 -4.93 6.50 14.78
C LEU A 140 -6.36 6.66 15.29
N HIS A 141 -7.12 7.55 14.70
CA HIS A 141 -8.56 7.63 14.90
C HIS A 141 -9.27 6.96 13.73
N TYR A 142 -9.84 5.79 13.95
CA TYR A 142 -10.62 5.06 12.96
C TYR A 142 -12.12 5.26 13.21
N THR A 143 -12.82 5.83 12.25
CA THR A 143 -14.28 5.85 12.20
C THR A 143 -14.72 4.76 11.23
N GLY A 144 -15.01 3.57 11.76
CA GLY A 144 -15.61 2.48 11.01
C GLY A 144 -17.02 2.84 10.57
N GLY A 145 -17.36 2.60 9.32
CA GLY A 145 -18.70 2.57 8.78
C GLY A 145 -18.89 1.25 8.06
#